data_5e40c0eea8f7176d6b87dba48ed14420
#
_entry.id   5e40c0eea8f7176d6b87dba48ed14420
#
_cell.length_a   1.000
_cell.length_b   1.000
_cell.length_c   1.000
_cell.angle_alpha   90.00
_cell.angle_beta   90.00
_cell.angle_gamma   90.00
#
_symmetry.space_group_name_H-M   'P 1'
#
loop_
_entity.id
_entity.type
_entity.pdbx_description
1 polymer ?
#
loop_
_entity_poly.entity_id
_entity_poly.type
_entity_poly.pdbx_seq_one_letter_code
_entity_poly.pdbx_strand_id
1 'polypeptide(L)'
;MSVAKRDKIRVVIAEDQAMVLGALAALLEMEDDIEVVARARDGEEALRTVQQVRPEVFITDIEMPKLSGLEVAVELKQSGIPVRVIILTTFARAGYLRRALEAGASGYLLKDMPAEQLADAVRRVQKGLRVIDPQLAAEAWSDEPDPLTDRERQVLRLAGEGTSTLDIANELKLSEGTVRNYLSEAISKLGAVNRVDAARIARSKGWL
;
A
#
# COMPACT_ATOMS: atom_id res chain seq x y z
N MET A 1 22.62 26.10 28.47
CA MET A 1 22.81 25.69 27.05
C MET A 1 21.44 25.18 26.57
N SER A 2 20.78 25.97 25.71
CA SER A 2 19.46 25.58 25.15
C SER A 2 19.68 24.41 24.19
N VAL A 3 19.18 23.25 24.51
CA VAL A 3 19.13 22.10 23.56
C VAL A 3 18.17 22.57 22.46
N ALA A 4 18.69 22.80 21.27
CA ALA A 4 17.87 23.07 20.10
C ALA A 4 16.84 21.95 20.01
N LYS A 5 15.54 22.29 20.11
CA LYS A 5 14.42 21.37 19.94
C LYS A 5 14.56 20.85 18.51
N ARG A 6 15.04 19.62 18.35
CA ARG A 6 15.05 18.97 17.03
C ARG A 6 13.61 18.92 16.56
N ASP A 7 13.35 19.40 15.36
CA ASP A 7 12.04 19.23 14.75
C ASP A 7 11.72 17.74 14.70
N LYS A 8 10.54 17.38 15.20
CA LYS A 8 10.08 15.98 15.22
C LYS A 8 9.80 15.52 13.79
N ILE A 9 10.07 14.25 13.51
CA ILE A 9 9.69 13.60 12.23
C ILE A 9 8.16 13.55 12.18
N ARG A 10 7.59 14.24 11.20
CA ARG A 10 6.14 14.32 11.02
C ARG A 10 5.65 13.11 10.23
N VAL A 11 4.78 12.33 10.85
CA VAL A 11 4.27 11.06 10.31
C VAL A 11 2.76 11.13 10.12
N VAL A 12 2.26 10.62 8.99
CA VAL A 12 0.84 10.28 8.77
C VAL A 12 0.72 8.77 8.70
N ILE A 13 -0.31 8.21 9.34
CA ILE A 13 -0.60 6.77 9.33
C ILE A 13 -1.95 6.52 8.67
N ALA A 14 -2.02 5.55 7.77
CA ALA A 14 -3.27 5.08 7.17
C ALA A 14 -3.46 3.58 7.42
N GLU A 15 -4.63 3.24 7.99
CA GLU A 15 -4.99 1.88 8.42
C GLU A 15 -6.50 1.82 8.61
N ASP A 16 -7.18 0.85 8.01
CA ASP A 16 -8.64 0.72 8.09
C ASP A 16 -9.11 0.12 9.42
N GLN A 17 -8.27 -0.70 10.06
CA GLN A 17 -8.56 -1.31 11.36
C GLN A 17 -8.28 -0.31 12.50
N ALA A 18 -9.34 0.24 13.08
CA ALA A 18 -9.24 1.31 14.09
C ALA A 18 -8.33 0.96 15.30
N MET A 19 -8.31 -0.31 15.73
CA MET A 19 -7.46 -0.75 16.83
C MET A 19 -5.98 -0.76 16.43
N VAL A 20 -5.66 -1.23 15.23
CA VAL A 20 -4.29 -1.26 14.70
C VAL A 20 -3.79 0.17 14.49
N LEU A 21 -4.61 1.03 13.88
CA LEU A 21 -4.30 2.45 13.70
C LEU A 21 -3.98 3.14 15.03
N GLY A 22 -4.81 2.87 16.04
CA GLY A 22 -4.59 3.41 17.39
C GLY A 22 -3.30 2.92 18.03
N ALA A 23 -3.00 1.63 17.89
CA ALA A 23 -1.79 1.03 18.45
C ALA A 23 -0.52 1.58 17.77
N LEU A 24 -0.49 1.63 16.43
CA LEU A 24 0.64 2.17 15.66
C LEU A 24 0.92 3.63 16.04
N ALA A 25 -0.14 4.44 16.15
CA ALA A 25 0.01 5.82 16.53
C ALA A 25 0.56 5.97 17.96
N ALA A 26 0.00 5.24 18.93
CA ALA A 26 0.46 5.27 20.32
C ALA A 26 1.94 4.85 20.44
N LEU A 27 2.35 3.80 19.71
CA LEU A 27 3.74 3.32 19.71
C LEU A 27 4.70 4.40 19.19
N LEU A 28 4.35 5.07 18.09
CA LEU A 28 5.21 6.12 17.52
C LEU A 28 5.19 7.40 18.38
N GLU A 29 4.09 7.74 19.03
CA GLU A 29 3.97 8.89 19.93
C GLU A 29 4.77 8.72 21.25
N MET A 30 5.19 7.49 21.60
CA MET A 30 6.11 7.24 22.70
C MET A 30 7.55 7.72 22.40
N GLU A 31 7.89 7.94 21.14
CA GLU A 31 9.20 8.39 20.71
C GLU A 31 9.31 9.92 20.77
N ASP A 32 10.36 10.42 21.40
CA ASP A 32 10.55 11.87 21.59
C ASP A 32 10.76 12.65 20.29
N ASP A 33 11.26 11.99 19.24
CA ASP A 33 11.63 12.57 17.96
C ASP A 33 10.63 12.30 16.84
N ILE A 34 9.48 11.66 17.12
CA ILE A 34 8.42 11.36 16.15
C ILE A 34 7.13 12.07 16.57
N GLU A 35 6.35 12.53 15.59
CA GLU A 35 5.04 13.14 15.81
C GLU A 35 4.04 12.59 14.79
N VAL A 36 2.96 11.94 15.25
CA VAL A 36 1.86 11.52 14.40
C VAL A 36 0.93 12.70 14.18
N VAL A 37 1.09 13.38 13.04
CA VAL A 37 0.38 14.63 12.73
C VAL A 37 -1.03 14.42 12.19
N ALA A 38 -1.32 13.22 11.64
CA ALA A 38 -2.66 12.84 11.22
C ALA A 38 -2.80 11.33 11.04
N ARG A 39 -4.06 10.85 11.01
CA ARG A 39 -4.45 9.46 10.83
C ARG A 39 -5.55 9.39 9.78
N ALA A 40 -5.57 8.34 8.95
CA ALA A 40 -6.58 8.09 7.93
C ALA A 40 -7.09 6.63 8.03
N ARG A 41 -8.32 6.38 7.59
CA ARG A 41 -8.96 5.06 7.65
C ARG A 41 -9.27 4.45 6.29
N ASP A 42 -9.00 5.17 5.23
CA ASP A 42 -9.11 4.69 3.86
C ASP A 42 -8.11 5.41 2.96
N GLY A 43 -7.89 4.88 1.76
CA GLY A 43 -6.88 5.40 0.86
C GLY A 43 -7.18 6.80 0.31
N GLU A 44 -8.45 7.17 0.10
CA GLU A 44 -8.79 8.53 -0.35
C GLU A 44 -8.57 9.56 0.76
N GLU A 45 -8.94 9.22 2.00
CA GLU A 45 -8.67 10.06 3.16
C GLU A 45 -7.15 10.22 3.34
N ALA A 46 -6.39 9.12 3.21
CA ALA A 46 -4.94 9.13 3.28
C ALA A 46 -4.32 10.06 2.25
N LEU A 47 -4.71 9.94 0.98
CA LEU A 47 -4.19 10.77 -0.10
C LEU A 47 -4.43 12.27 0.16
N ARG A 48 -5.69 12.64 0.50
CA ARG A 48 -6.04 14.02 0.82
C ARG A 48 -5.25 14.54 2.02
N THR A 49 -5.14 13.72 3.08
CA THR A 49 -4.42 14.09 4.30
C THR A 49 -2.94 14.35 4.03
N VAL A 50 -2.26 13.45 3.32
CA VAL A 50 -0.84 13.62 2.97
C VAL A 50 -0.63 14.87 2.10
N GLN A 51 -1.52 15.13 1.15
CA GLN A 51 -1.45 16.33 0.30
C GLN A 51 -1.59 17.64 1.10
N GLN A 52 -2.44 17.66 2.12
CA GLN A 52 -2.69 18.84 2.97
C GLN A 52 -1.62 19.04 4.03
N VAL A 53 -1.27 17.97 4.74
CA VAL A 53 -0.38 18.02 5.92
C VAL A 53 1.10 18.04 5.53
N ARG A 54 1.45 17.49 4.36
CA ARG A 54 2.84 17.37 3.86
C ARG A 54 3.77 16.77 4.92
N PRO A 55 3.55 15.51 5.34
CA PRO A 55 4.43 14.85 6.30
C PRO A 55 5.77 14.46 5.66
N GLU A 56 6.78 14.17 6.48
CA GLU A 56 8.05 13.62 6.01
C GLU A 56 7.94 12.13 5.69
N VAL A 57 7.16 11.40 6.50
CA VAL A 57 6.93 9.96 6.34
C VAL A 57 5.43 9.67 6.33
N PHE A 58 5.01 8.84 5.41
CA PHE A 58 3.66 8.29 5.32
C PHE A 58 3.74 6.78 5.52
N ILE A 59 3.07 6.27 6.54
CA ILE A 59 2.95 4.85 6.84
C ILE A 59 1.56 4.40 6.42
N THR A 60 1.47 3.32 5.65
CA THR A 60 0.17 2.84 5.16
C THR A 60 0.09 1.32 5.14
N ASP A 61 -1.09 0.79 5.46
CA ASP A 61 -1.43 -0.58 5.10
C ASP A 61 -1.60 -0.72 3.59
N ILE A 62 -1.52 -1.95 3.08
CA ILE A 62 -1.80 -2.26 1.68
C ILE A 62 -3.30 -2.30 1.43
N GLU A 63 -4.02 -3.09 2.22
CA GLU A 63 -5.42 -3.41 1.99
C GLU A 63 -6.33 -2.41 2.73
N MET A 64 -6.70 -1.33 2.07
CA MET A 64 -7.64 -0.33 2.59
C MET A 64 -8.81 -0.11 1.62
N PRO A 65 -9.99 0.32 2.14
CA PRO A 65 -11.12 0.71 1.29
C PRO A 65 -10.77 1.86 0.34
N LYS A 66 -11.49 1.93 -0.78
CA LYS A 66 -11.41 2.93 -1.86
C LYS A 66 -10.12 2.88 -2.65
N LEU A 67 -8.99 3.26 -2.06
CA LEU A 67 -7.66 3.13 -2.63
C LEU A 67 -6.79 2.27 -1.72
N SER A 68 -6.07 1.31 -2.28
CA SER A 68 -5.04 0.57 -1.55
C SER A 68 -3.85 1.47 -1.23
N GLY A 69 -3.07 1.12 -0.21
CA GLY A 69 -1.86 1.86 0.13
C GLY A 69 -0.84 1.93 -1.00
N LEU A 70 -0.81 0.92 -1.87
CA LEU A 70 0.03 0.93 -3.07
C LEU A 70 -0.44 1.97 -4.09
N GLU A 71 -1.75 2.10 -4.31
CA GLU A 71 -2.31 3.11 -5.20
C GLU A 71 -2.07 4.52 -4.65
N VAL A 72 -2.23 4.72 -3.36
CA VAL A 72 -1.89 6.00 -2.71
C VAL A 72 -0.40 6.33 -2.92
N ALA A 73 0.50 5.36 -2.78
CA ALA A 73 1.93 5.58 -3.03
C ALA A 73 2.23 5.97 -4.48
N VAL A 74 1.56 5.36 -5.46
CA VAL A 74 1.67 5.71 -6.89
C VAL A 74 1.20 7.15 -7.13
N GLU A 75 0.04 7.53 -6.62
CA GLU A 75 -0.53 8.88 -6.76
C GLU A 75 0.37 9.95 -6.13
N LEU A 76 0.92 9.68 -4.94
CA LEU A 76 1.85 10.59 -4.27
C LEU A 76 3.15 10.78 -5.07
N LYS A 77 3.68 9.71 -5.64
CA LYS A 77 4.86 9.75 -6.51
C LYS A 77 4.60 10.56 -7.78
N GLN A 78 3.46 10.34 -8.44
CA GLN A 78 3.06 11.08 -9.65
C GLN A 78 2.82 12.56 -9.39
N SER A 79 2.27 12.88 -8.22
CA SER A 79 2.05 14.27 -7.79
C SER A 79 3.33 15.00 -7.38
N GLY A 80 4.49 14.34 -7.37
CA GLY A 80 5.77 14.94 -7.01
C GLY A 80 5.86 15.40 -5.55
N ILE A 81 5.02 14.87 -4.66
CA ILE A 81 5.03 15.22 -3.24
C ILE A 81 6.25 14.57 -2.57
N PRO A 82 7.11 15.36 -1.89
CA PRO A 82 8.33 14.83 -1.27
C PRO A 82 8.02 14.14 0.06
N VAL A 83 7.33 12.99 -0.01
CA VAL A 83 7.02 12.15 1.16
C VAL A 83 7.70 10.79 1.02
N ARG A 84 8.21 10.26 2.11
CA ARG A 84 8.75 8.90 2.18
C ARG A 84 7.65 7.94 2.58
N VAL A 85 7.41 6.91 1.79
CA VAL A 85 6.33 5.95 2.02
C VAL A 85 6.88 4.67 2.65
N ILE A 86 6.27 4.24 3.76
CA ILE A 86 6.48 2.94 4.39
C ILE A 86 5.17 2.14 4.22
N ILE A 87 5.27 0.99 3.61
CA ILE A 87 4.18 0.02 3.52
C ILE A 87 4.28 -0.95 4.70
N LEU A 88 3.18 -1.12 5.43
CA LEU A 88 3.01 -2.18 6.44
C LEU A 88 2.10 -3.26 5.88
N THR A 89 2.44 -4.53 6.11
CA THR A 89 1.62 -5.67 5.67
C THR A 89 1.59 -6.78 6.71
N THR A 90 0.49 -7.51 6.78
CA THR A 90 0.40 -8.73 7.62
C THR A 90 0.97 -9.96 6.92
N PHE A 91 1.11 -9.94 5.60
CA PHE A 91 1.52 -11.09 4.81
C PHE A 91 2.71 -10.75 3.90
N ALA A 92 3.71 -11.62 3.97
CA ALA A 92 4.80 -11.63 3.02
C ALA A 92 4.30 -12.17 1.66
N ARG A 93 3.96 -11.26 0.73
CA ARG A 93 3.60 -11.62 -0.65
C ARG A 93 4.56 -10.88 -1.58
N ALA A 94 5.33 -11.64 -2.33
CA ALA A 94 6.39 -11.08 -3.18
C ALA A 94 5.88 -10.10 -4.24
N GLY A 95 4.69 -10.32 -4.80
CA GLY A 95 4.07 -9.39 -5.74
C GLY A 95 3.85 -7.99 -5.14
N TYR A 96 3.51 -7.91 -3.86
CA TYR A 96 3.34 -6.63 -3.17
C TYR A 96 4.68 -5.89 -2.99
N LEU A 97 5.75 -6.58 -2.65
CA LEU A 97 7.06 -5.93 -2.51
C LEU A 97 7.50 -5.28 -3.83
N ARG A 98 7.40 -6.00 -4.95
CA ARG A 98 7.75 -5.45 -6.26
C ARG A 98 6.94 -4.20 -6.58
N ARG A 99 5.62 -4.27 -6.44
CA ARG A 99 4.70 -3.13 -6.65
C ARG A 99 5.01 -1.96 -5.72
N ALA A 100 5.32 -2.22 -4.44
CA ALA A 100 5.70 -1.18 -3.49
C ALA A 100 6.98 -0.45 -3.94
N LEU A 101 7.98 -1.19 -4.40
CA LEU A 101 9.23 -0.61 -4.91
C LEU A 101 9.00 0.20 -6.20
N GLU A 102 8.17 -0.29 -7.13
CA GLU A 102 7.78 0.41 -8.35
C GLU A 102 6.99 1.70 -8.02
N ALA A 103 6.10 1.65 -7.03
CA ALA A 103 5.39 2.81 -6.49
C ALA A 103 6.31 3.81 -5.78
N GLY A 104 7.58 3.46 -5.55
CA GLY A 104 8.57 4.34 -4.91
C GLY A 104 8.57 4.26 -3.39
N ALA A 105 8.00 3.22 -2.78
CA ALA A 105 8.09 3.00 -1.35
C ALA A 105 9.55 2.92 -0.88
N SER A 106 9.82 3.57 0.24
CA SER A 106 11.13 3.59 0.90
C SER A 106 11.22 2.54 2.00
N GLY A 107 10.08 2.10 2.54
CA GLY A 107 9.98 1.03 3.54
C GLY A 107 8.95 -0.02 3.14
N TYR A 108 9.24 -1.29 3.45
CA TYR A 108 8.30 -2.40 3.30
C TYR A 108 8.51 -3.38 4.46
N LEU A 109 7.54 -3.45 5.37
CA LEU A 109 7.70 -4.04 6.69
C LEU A 109 6.50 -4.92 7.05
N LEU A 110 6.72 -5.91 7.91
CA LEU A 110 5.66 -6.74 8.48
C LEU A 110 5.01 -6.07 9.69
N LYS A 111 3.69 -6.19 9.86
CA LYS A 111 2.95 -5.65 11.03
C LYS A 111 3.25 -6.41 12.34
N ASP A 112 3.83 -7.59 12.28
CA ASP A 112 4.21 -8.41 13.44
C ASP A 112 5.62 -8.11 13.97
N MET A 113 6.33 -7.12 13.37
CA MET A 113 7.63 -6.70 13.86
C MET A 113 7.54 -6.05 15.25
N PRO A 114 8.62 -6.07 16.07
CA PRO A 114 8.72 -5.30 17.30
C PRO A 114 8.54 -3.78 17.05
N ALA A 115 7.86 -3.10 17.99
CA ALA A 115 7.54 -1.67 17.88
C ALA A 115 8.77 -0.78 17.68
N GLU A 116 9.87 -1.10 18.33
CA GLU A 116 11.14 -0.37 18.22
C GLU A 116 11.71 -0.39 16.80
N GLN A 117 11.44 -1.46 16.05
CA GLN A 117 11.87 -1.57 14.66
C GLN A 117 11.08 -0.63 13.74
N LEU A 118 9.80 -0.36 14.03
CA LEU A 118 9.02 0.60 13.27
C LEU A 118 9.57 2.03 13.44
N ALA A 119 9.86 2.44 14.68
CA ALA A 119 10.44 3.75 14.95
C ALA A 119 11.82 3.91 14.28
N ASP A 120 12.67 2.89 14.35
CA ASP A 120 13.96 2.89 13.64
C ASP A 120 13.78 2.99 12.12
N ALA A 121 12.83 2.26 11.56
CA ALA A 121 12.51 2.32 10.13
C ALA A 121 12.07 3.72 9.71
N VAL A 122 11.22 4.41 10.50
CA VAL A 122 10.82 5.81 10.26
C VAL A 122 12.05 6.72 10.20
N ARG A 123 12.97 6.61 11.17
CA ARG A 123 14.20 7.42 11.20
C ARG A 123 15.11 7.16 10.00
N ARG A 124 15.26 5.90 9.61
CA ARG A 124 16.10 5.50 8.46
C ARG A 124 15.49 5.95 7.14
N VAL A 125 14.20 5.77 6.97
CA VAL A 125 13.47 6.18 5.76
C VAL A 125 13.47 7.70 5.63
N GLN A 126 13.26 8.45 6.71
CA GLN A 126 13.35 9.91 6.72
C GLN A 126 14.72 10.39 6.23
N LYS A 127 15.82 9.70 6.58
CA LYS A 127 17.18 9.97 6.08
C LYS A 127 17.43 9.53 4.63
N GLY A 128 16.42 9.02 3.94
CA GLY A 128 16.51 8.57 2.55
C GLY A 128 17.03 7.15 2.36
N LEU A 129 17.17 6.37 3.43
CA LEU A 129 17.52 4.95 3.34
C LEU A 129 16.30 4.11 2.96
N ARG A 130 16.53 2.96 2.34
CA ARG A 130 15.49 1.94 2.14
C ARG A 130 15.52 0.93 3.28
N VAL A 131 14.34 0.55 3.75
CA VAL A 131 14.16 -0.45 4.82
C VAL A 131 13.20 -1.52 4.33
N ILE A 132 13.71 -2.70 4.09
CA ILE A 132 12.91 -3.86 3.65
C ILE A 132 13.12 -4.96 4.68
N ASP A 133 12.01 -5.56 5.13
CA ASP A 133 12.08 -6.72 6.00
C ASP A 133 12.80 -7.88 5.29
N PRO A 134 13.78 -8.55 5.95
CA PRO A 134 14.55 -9.62 5.33
C PRO A 134 13.69 -10.81 4.85
N GLN A 135 12.63 -11.16 5.56
CA GLN A 135 11.71 -12.23 5.15
C GLN A 135 10.99 -11.86 3.84
N LEU A 136 10.49 -10.62 3.75
CA LEU A 136 9.84 -10.10 2.55
C LEU A 136 10.79 -10.05 1.36
N ALA A 137 12.04 -9.68 1.60
CA ALA A 137 13.08 -9.68 0.57
C ALA A 137 13.38 -11.10 0.06
N ALA A 138 13.47 -12.08 0.95
CA ALA A 138 13.74 -13.47 0.58
C ALA A 138 12.61 -14.09 -0.25
N GLU A 139 11.36 -13.83 0.10
CA GLU A 139 10.19 -14.32 -0.64
C GLU A 139 10.06 -13.67 -2.03
N ALA A 140 10.39 -12.39 -2.15
CA ALA A 140 10.35 -11.70 -3.44
C ALA A 140 11.34 -12.25 -4.47
N TRP A 141 12.39 -12.91 -4.04
CA TRP A 141 13.41 -13.49 -4.94
C TRP A 141 12.95 -14.78 -5.63
N SER A 142 11.93 -15.44 -5.08
CA SER A 142 11.44 -16.76 -5.52
C SER A 142 10.24 -16.71 -6.47
N ASP A 143 9.71 -15.54 -6.83
CA ASP A 143 8.38 -15.42 -7.44
C ASP A 143 8.37 -15.14 -8.95
N GLU A 144 7.32 -15.69 -9.59
CA GLU A 144 6.99 -15.42 -10.99
C GLU A 144 6.60 -13.94 -11.20
N PRO A 145 6.92 -13.33 -12.35
CA PRO A 145 6.51 -11.98 -12.66
C PRO A 145 4.97 -11.86 -12.72
N ASP A 146 4.42 -10.76 -12.21
CA ASP A 146 3.00 -10.44 -12.33
C ASP A 146 2.60 -10.35 -13.82
N PRO A 147 1.71 -11.22 -14.32
CA PRO A 147 1.32 -11.23 -15.72
C PRO A 147 0.24 -10.19 -16.04
N LEU A 148 -0.35 -9.55 -15.02
CA LEU A 148 -1.48 -8.65 -15.18
C LEU A 148 -1.04 -7.22 -15.51
N THR A 149 -1.73 -6.58 -16.43
CA THR A 149 -1.66 -5.14 -16.63
C THR A 149 -2.42 -4.39 -15.53
N ASP A 150 -2.16 -3.10 -15.36
CA ASP A 150 -2.86 -2.27 -14.37
C ASP A 150 -4.37 -2.27 -14.57
N ARG A 151 -4.85 -2.26 -15.83
CA ARG A 151 -6.28 -2.29 -16.16
C ARG A 151 -6.92 -3.63 -15.86
N GLU A 152 -6.26 -4.73 -16.19
CA GLU A 152 -6.73 -6.08 -15.83
C GLU A 152 -6.83 -6.24 -14.32
N ARG A 153 -5.86 -5.72 -13.59
CA ARG A 153 -5.82 -5.74 -12.12
C ARG A 153 -6.97 -4.96 -11.49
N GLN A 154 -7.24 -3.73 -11.96
CA GLN A 154 -8.36 -2.91 -11.50
C GLN A 154 -9.71 -3.62 -11.72
N VAL A 155 -9.92 -4.12 -12.93
CA VAL A 155 -11.16 -4.84 -13.29
C VAL A 155 -11.32 -6.13 -12.49
N LEU A 156 -10.24 -6.91 -12.34
CA LEU A 156 -10.27 -8.19 -11.64
C LEU A 156 -10.51 -8.00 -10.13
N ARG A 157 -9.99 -6.94 -9.52
CA ARG A 157 -10.23 -6.63 -8.11
C ARG A 157 -11.71 -6.40 -7.85
N LEU A 158 -12.35 -5.50 -8.58
CA LEU A 158 -13.79 -5.21 -8.45
C LEU A 158 -14.65 -6.45 -8.73
N ALA A 159 -14.29 -7.21 -9.76
CA ALA A 159 -14.98 -8.46 -10.08
C ALA A 159 -14.84 -9.50 -8.97
N GLY A 160 -13.71 -9.56 -8.27
CA GLY A 160 -13.46 -10.43 -7.13
C GLY A 160 -14.23 -10.04 -5.86
N GLU A 161 -14.68 -8.81 -5.77
CA GLU A 161 -15.57 -8.27 -4.72
C GLU A 161 -17.06 -8.51 -5.02
N GLY A 162 -17.37 -9.13 -6.15
CA GLY A 162 -18.74 -9.42 -6.56
C GLY A 162 -19.42 -8.35 -7.39
N THR A 163 -18.71 -7.26 -7.75
CA THR A 163 -19.23 -6.16 -8.55
C THR A 163 -19.66 -6.65 -9.95
N SER A 164 -20.81 -6.20 -10.43
CA SER A 164 -21.29 -6.56 -11.76
C SER A 164 -20.45 -5.94 -12.88
N THR A 165 -20.44 -6.55 -14.07
CA THR A 165 -19.71 -6.02 -15.22
C THR A 165 -20.17 -4.59 -15.59
N LEU A 166 -21.47 -4.31 -15.44
CA LEU A 166 -22.06 -3.00 -15.70
C LEU A 166 -21.54 -1.96 -14.68
N ASP A 167 -21.52 -2.30 -13.39
CA ASP A 167 -21.06 -1.39 -12.35
C ASP A 167 -19.56 -1.11 -12.47
N ILE A 168 -18.75 -2.15 -12.77
CA ILE A 168 -17.33 -1.98 -13.08
C ILE A 168 -17.12 -1.04 -14.27
N ALA A 169 -17.92 -1.21 -15.32
CA ALA A 169 -17.85 -0.36 -16.51
C ALA A 169 -18.14 1.12 -16.18
N ASN A 170 -19.15 1.36 -15.35
CA ASN A 170 -19.52 2.70 -14.89
C ASN A 170 -18.42 3.31 -14.02
N GLU A 171 -17.90 2.57 -13.04
CA GLU A 171 -16.87 3.01 -12.09
C GLU A 171 -15.56 3.38 -12.81
N LEU A 172 -15.11 2.51 -13.71
CA LEU A 172 -13.85 2.67 -14.42
C LEU A 172 -13.97 3.49 -15.71
N LYS A 173 -15.17 3.99 -16.05
CA LYS A 173 -15.50 4.72 -17.29
C LYS A 173 -15.11 3.95 -18.56
N LEU A 174 -15.46 2.67 -18.58
CA LEU A 174 -15.23 1.73 -19.69
C LEU A 174 -16.56 1.26 -20.30
N SER A 175 -16.50 0.59 -21.47
CA SER A 175 -17.64 -0.17 -21.96
C SER A 175 -17.70 -1.54 -21.28
N GLU A 176 -18.90 -2.14 -21.16
CA GLU A 176 -19.02 -3.51 -20.66
C GLU A 176 -18.25 -4.54 -21.51
N GLY A 177 -18.15 -4.32 -22.82
CA GLY A 177 -17.34 -5.15 -23.72
C GLY A 177 -15.87 -5.09 -23.35
N THR A 178 -15.36 -3.90 -23.04
CA THR A 178 -13.96 -3.70 -22.60
C THR A 178 -13.70 -4.40 -21.25
N VAL A 179 -14.63 -4.29 -20.31
CA VAL A 179 -14.53 -4.99 -19.02
C VAL A 179 -14.49 -6.50 -19.19
N ARG A 180 -15.38 -7.06 -20.06
CA ARG A 180 -15.38 -8.50 -20.38
C ARG A 180 -14.06 -8.95 -20.99
N ASN A 181 -13.48 -8.16 -21.89
CA ASN A 181 -12.17 -8.47 -22.50
C ASN A 181 -11.07 -8.52 -21.44
N TYR A 182 -10.95 -7.51 -20.57
CA TYR A 182 -9.96 -7.52 -19.49
C TYR A 182 -10.13 -8.71 -18.54
N LEU A 183 -11.36 -9.07 -18.19
CA LEU A 183 -11.62 -10.26 -17.37
C LEU A 183 -11.19 -11.55 -18.08
N SER A 184 -11.50 -11.68 -19.36
CA SER A 184 -11.15 -12.86 -20.15
C SER A 184 -9.63 -13.01 -20.26
N GLU A 185 -8.91 -11.90 -20.50
CA GLU A 185 -7.46 -11.91 -20.56
C GLU A 185 -6.81 -12.24 -19.22
N ALA A 186 -7.30 -11.62 -18.13
CA ALA A 186 -6.82 -11.92 -16.79
C ALA A 186 -7.03 -13.38 -16.41
N ILE A 187 -8.22 -13.95 -16.69
CA ILE A 187 -8.53 -15.37 -16.46
C ILE A 187 -7.55 -16.26 -17.24
N SER A 188 -7.31 -15.96 -18.52
CA SER A 188 -6.39 -16.71 -19.38
C SER A 188 -4.94 -16.65 -18.88
N LYS A 189 -4.43 -15.46 -18.54
CA LYS A 189 -3.08 -15.26 -18.03
C LYS A 189 -2.81 -16.00 -16.72
N LEU A 190 -3.83 -16.11 -15.87
CA LEU A 190 -3.74 -16.78 -14.58
C LEU A 190 -4.05 -18.28 -14.63
N GLY A 191 -4.44 -18.80 -15.80
CA GLY A 191 -4.88 -20.20 -15.95
C GLY A 191 -6.10 -20.55 -15.09
N ALA A 192 -6.93 -19.55 -14.77
CA ALA A 192 -8.07 -19.68 -13.88
C ALA A 192 -9.32 -20.19 -14.62
N VAL A 193 -10.24 -20.83 -13.88
CA VAL A 193 -11.50 -21.34 -14.45
C VAL A 193 -12.60 -20.28 -14.57
N ASN A 194 -12.53 -19.22 -13.78
CA ASN A 194 -13.47 -18.10 -13.80
C ASN A 194 -12.92 -16.86 -13.09
N ARG A 195 -13.67 -15.75 -13.11
CA ARG A 195 -13.25 -14.46 -12.53
C ARG A 195 -12.98 -14.52 -11.01
N VAL A 196 -13.72 -15.37 -10.29
CA VAL A 196 -13.56 -15.52 -8.83
C VAL A 196 -12.27 -16.26 -8.51
N ASP A 197 -12.01 -17.32 -9.27
CA ASP A 197 -10.78 -18.11 -9.15
C ASP A 197 -9.54 -17.25 -9.56
N ALA A 198 -9.66 -16.49 -10.64
CA ALA A 198 -8.63 -15.56 -11.07
C ALA A 198 -8.29 -14.52 -9.97
N ALA A 199 -9.31 -13.92 -9.35
CA ALA A 199 -9.11 -12.98 -8.25
C ALA A 199 -8.47 -13.66 -7.03
N ARG A 200 -8.85 -14.90 -6.70
CA ARG A 200 -8.25 -15.68 -5.61
C ARG A 200 -6.76 -15.96 -5.88
N ILE A 201 -6.42 -16.41 -7.08
CA ILE A 201 -5.02 -16.67 -7.49
C ILE A 201 -4.23 -15.37 -7.43
N ALA A 202 -4.72 -14.28 -8.01
CA ALA A 202 -4.02 -13.01 -8.04
C ALA A 202 -3.82 -12.43 -6.63
N ARG A 203 -4.82 -12.56 -5.73
CA ARG A 203 -4.66 -12.15 -4.32
C ARG A 203 -3.62 -13.00 -3.59
N SER A 204 -3.63 -14.32 -3.76
CA SER A 204 -2.65 -15.21 -3.11
C SER A 204 -1.20 -14.92 -3.52
N LYS A 205 -1.01 -14.39 -4.74
CA LYS A 205 0.30 -13.99 -5.30
C LYS A 205 0.66 -12.52 -5.00
N GLY A 206 -0.24 -11.75 -4.40
CA GLY A 206 -0.04 -10.30 -4.16
C GLY A 206 -0.07 -9.46 -5.44
N TRP A 207 -0.76 -9.92 -6.48
CA TRP A 207 -0.96 -9.20 -7.74
C TRP A 207 -2.21 -8.30 -7.74
N LEU A 208 -3.15 -8.52 -6.78
CA LEU A 208 -4.30 -7.64 -6.51
C LEU A 208 -4.12 -6.87 -5.21
#